data_712a4c8e2c2e74d202a28d25547cf926
#
_entry.id   712a4c8e2c2e74d202a28d25547cf926
#
_cell.length_a   1.000
_cell.length_b   1.000
_cell.length_c   1.000
_cell.angle_alpha   90.00
_cell.angle_beta   90.00
_cell.angle_gamma   90.00
#
_symmetry.space_group_name_H-M   'P 1'
#
loop_
_entity.id
_entity.type
_entity.pdbx_description
1 polymer ?
#
loop_
_entity_poly.entity_id
_entity_poly.type
_entity_poly.pdbx_seq_one_letter_code
_entity_poly.pdbx_strand_id
1 'polypeptide(L)'
;MKRLLILSLLILPVQKSFSQNKYLTAYKSYFDSSLKDWRNSYWNFQLSAFMISDTLSFENIPFGDIKSLKGFYDLYKPSLAFSPDSNKFIDLYSYQLNLERKGNKLIANAEVDGAVSLCDLKTKNWIRIYFLGVSSRIEEALWISKAKFILAGYNEEDQVGKFQPMILIGDINKEKLFLYNDLDKSCIAKKSGYIPSGLKNLKFENE
;
A
#
# COMPACT_ATOMS: atom_id res chain seq x y z
N MET A 1 66.82 -14.43 3.99
CA MET A 1 65.54 -14.99 4.46
C MET A 1 64.43 -13.93 4.28
N LYS A 2 63.62 -14.03 3.22
CA LYS A 2 62.44 -13.13 2.98
C LYS A 2 61.23 -13.76 3.57
N ARG A 3 60.59 -13.11 4.57
CA ARG A 3 59.31 -13.53 5.13
C ARG A 3 58.19 -13.04 4.25
N LEU A 4 57.44 -14.01 3.66
CA LEU A 4 56.23 -13.77 2.89
C LEU A 4 55.06 -13.57 3.88
N LEU A 5 54.51 -12.37 3.91
CA LEU A 5 53.28 -12.09 4.69
C LEU A 5 52.09 -12.44 3.81
N ILE A 6 51.40 -13.54 4.16
CA ILE A 6 50.11 -13.93 3.51
C ILE A 6 49.02 -13.13 4.19
N LEU A 7 48.46 -12.17 3.47
CA LEU A 7 47.31 -11.39 3.89
C LEU A 7 46.05 -12.23 3.55
N SER A 8 45.49 -12.93 4.53
CA SER A 8 44.21 -13.66 4.35
C SER A 8 43.06 -12.65 4.35
N LEU A 9 42.50 -12.39 3.18
CA LEU A 9 41.27 -11.60 3.00
C LEU A 9 40.10 -12.43 3.51
N LEU A 10 39.61 -12.15 4.72
CA LEU A 10 38.36 -12.71 5.26
C LEU A 10 37.18 -12.10 4.48
N ILE A 11 36.68 -12.85 3.51
CA ILE A 11 35.39 -12.55 2.86
C ILE A 11 34.28 -12.91 3.87
N LEU A 12 33.77 -11.91 4.57
CA LEU A 12 32.59 -12.07 5.40
C LEU A 12 31.38 -12.24 4.47
N PRO A 13 30.63 -13.34 4.55
CA PRO A 13 29.43 -13.50 3.77
C PRO A 13 28.41 -12.46 4.23
N VAL A 14 27.87 -11.70 3.28
CA VAL A 14 26.82 -10.72 3.51
C VAL A 14 25.53 -11.44 3.91
N GLN A 15 25.32 -11.66 5.20
CA GLN A 15 24.09 -12.23 5.78
C GLN A 15 22.93 -11.21 5.80
N LYS A 16 22.73 -10.45 4.71
CA LYS A 16 21.63 -9.46 4.66
C LYS A 16 20.25 -10.01 4.32
N SER A 17 20.15 -11.23 3.75
CA SER A 17 18.87 -11.69 3.18
C SER A 17 17.89 -12.35 4.16
N PHE A 18 18.36 -12.96 5.25
CA PHE A 18 17.48 -13.73 6.14
C PHE A 18 16.63 -12.90 7.14
N SER A 19 17.04 -11.67 7.46
CA SER A 19 16.29 -10.81 8.39
C SER A 19 15.06 -10.15 7.76
N GLN A 20 15.07 -9.95 6.44
CA GLN A 20 14.05 -9.18 5.72
C GLN A 20 12.78 -10.00 5.44
N ASN A 21 12.91 -11.28 5.09
CA ASN A 21 11.78 -12.19 4.90
C ASN A 21 11.00 -12.47 6.18
N LYS A 22 11.64 -12.39 7.33
CA LYS A 22 10.99 -12.58 8.62
C LYS A 22 9.92 -11.52 8.91
N TYR A 23 9.99 -10.39 8.26
CA TYR A 23 9.07 -9.27 8.49
C TYR A 23 7.71 -9.49 7.83
N LEU A 24 7.65 -9.92 6.56
CA LEU A 24 6.36 -10.19 5.90
C LEU A 24 5.69 -11.46 6.39
N THR A 25 6.46 -12.48 6.74
CA THR A 25 5.90 -13.71 7.32
C THR A 25 5.21 -13.47 8.66
N ALA A 26 5.62 -12.43 9.42
CA ALA A 26 4.91 -12.02 10.63
C ALA A 26 3.47 -11.53 10.36
N TYR A 27 3.17 -11.11 9.14
CA TYR A 27 1.85 -10.62 8.72
C TYR A 27 1.05 -11.63 7.90
N LYS A 28 1.52 -12.89 7.82
CA LYS A 28 0.89 -13.95 7.01
C LYS A 28 -0.61 -14.10 7.29
N SER A 29 -1.04 -14.00 8.54
CA SER A 29 -2.45 -14.11 8.91
C SER A 29 -3.34 -13.07 8.23
N TYR A 30 -2.86 -11.85 8.01
CA TYR A 30 -3.60 -10.79 7.32
C TYR A 30 -3.77 -11.09 5.82
N PHE A 31 -2.73 -11.67 5.19
CA PHE A 31 -2.80 -12.10 3.79
C PHE A 31 -3.66 -13.35 3.59
N ASP A 32 -3.77 -14.20 4.61
CA ASP A 32 -4.63 -15.40 4.58
C ASP A 32 -6.10 -15.08 4.92
N SER A 33 -6.39 -13.93 5.50
CA SER A 33 -7.73 -13.48 5.90
C SER A 33 -8.17 -12.22 5.14
N SER A 34 -7.91 -11.05 5.68
CA SER A 34 -8.43 -9.76 5.17
C SER A 34 -7.96 -9.41 3.76
N LEU A 35 -6.75 -9.81 3.37
CA LEU A 35 -6.19 -9.60 2.03
C LEU A 35 -6.26 -10.87 1.16
N LYS A 36 -7.05 -11.88 1.55
CA LYS A 36 -7.13 -13.16 0.84
C LYS A 36 -7.59 -12.98 -0.61
N ASP A 37 -8.63 -12.19 -0.84
CA ASP A 37 -9.17 -11.97 -2.18
C ASP A 37 -8.18 -11.21 -3.06
N TRP A 38 -7.54 -10.17 -2.50
CA TRP A 38 -6.48 -9.46 -3.18
C TRP A 38 -5.31 -10.39 -3.54
N ARG A 39 -4.80 -11.17 -2.60
CA ARG A 39 -3.75 -12.16 -2.83
C ARG A 39 -4.15 -13.17 -3.92
N ASN A 40 -5.39 -13.65 -3.89
CA ASN A 40 -5.90 -14.62 -4.85
C ASN A 40 -6.12 -14.04 -6.25
N SER A 41 -6.07 -12.73 -6.43
CA SER A 41 -6.11 -12.08 -7.75
C SER A 41 -4.81 -12.20 -8.54
N TYR A 42 -3.77 -12.78 -7.93
CA TYR A 42 -2.47 -13.01 -8.57
C TYR A 42 -2.19 -14.49 -8.79
N TRP A 43 -1.49 -14.81 -9.88
CA TRP A 43 -0.87 -16.11 -10.09
C TRP A 43 0.42 -16.21 -9.27
N ASN A 44 0.77 -17.41 -8.81
CA ASN A 44 2.03 -17.71 -8.12
C ASN A 44 2.35 -16.83 -6.88
N PHE A 45 1.36 -16.21 -6.23
CA PHE A 45 1.61 -15.39 -5.07
C PHE A 45 2.19 -16.21 -3.91
N GLN A 46 3.43 -15.94 -3.56
CA GLN A 46 4.13 -16.54 -2.42
C GLN A 46 4.72 -15.44 -1.56
N LEU A 47 4.22 -15.27 -0.34
CA LEU A 47 4.67 -14.20 0.57
C LEU A 47 6.18 -14.24 0.87
N SER A 48 6.78 -15.43 0.80
CA SER A 48 8.22 -15.65 0.97
C SER A 48 9.08 -15.12 -0.19
N ALA A 49 8.49 -14.87 -1.36
CA ALA A 49 9.21 -14.32 -2.52
C ALA A 49 9.38 -12.81 -2.45
N PHE A 50 8.62 -12.13 -1.57
CA PHE A 50 8.70 -10.69 -1.42
C PHE A 50 9.87 -10.28 -0.53
N MET A 51 10.68 -9.36 -1.02
CA MET A 51 11.81 -8.80 -0.29
C MET A 51 11.70 -7.27 -0.23
N ILE A 52 12.28 -6.68 0.82
CA ILE A 52 12.39 -5.22 0.90
C ILE A 52 13.22 -4.74 -0.29
N SER A 53 12.61 -3.93 -1.14
CA SER A 53 13.25 -3.27 -2.27
C SER A 53 13.63 -1.83 -1.93
N ASP A 54 12.85 -1.16 -1.06
CA ASP A 54 13.10 0.22 -0.68
C ASP A 54 12.53 0.56 0.71
N THR A 55 13.01 1.67 1.30
CA THR A 55 12.49 2.26 2.53
C THR A 55 12.27 3.75 2.32
N LEU A 56 11.02 4.14 2.17
CA LEU A 56 10.59 5.49 1.85
C LEU A 56 10.21 6.25 3.14
N SER A 57 10.43 7.56 3.16
CA SER A 57 9.85 8.44 4.19
C SER A 57 8.44 8.83 3.77
N PHE A 58 7.57 9.12 4.73
CA PHE A 58 6.31 9.81 4.42
C PHE A 58 6.62 11.15 3.76
N GLU A 59 5.83 11.52 2.75
CA GLU A 59 6.03 12.81 2.06
C GLU A 59 5.68 14.01 2.96
N ASN A 60 4.76 13.82 3.93
CA ASN A 60 4.31 14.84 4.87
C ASN A 60 3.74 16.11 4.17
N ILE A 61 3.16 15.96 2.99
CA ILE A 61 2.54 17.07 2.26
C ILE A 61 1.11 17.26 2.76
N PRO A 62 0.69 18.49 3.16
CA PRO A 62 -0.71 18.74 3.51
C PRO A 62 -1.66 18.26 2.43
N PHE A 63 -2.70 17.51 2.81
CA PHE A 63 -3.61 16.89 1.86
C PHE A 63 -5.03 17.45 1.97
N GLY A 64 -5.60 17.50 3.17
CA GLY A 64 -6.95 17.95 3.39
C GLY A 64 -7.12 18.84 4.63
N ASP A 65 -8.28 19.49 4.75
CA ASP A 65 -8.64 20.29 5.91
C ASP A 65 -9.66 19.51 6.77
N ILE A 66 -9.30 19.27 8.02
CA ILE A 66 -10.17 18.64 9.02
C ILE A 66 -11.52 19.36 9.18
N LYS A 67 -11.58 20.68 8.92
CA LYS A 67 -12.83 21.45 8.97
C LYS A 67 -13.82 21.01 7.88
N SER A 68 -13.33 20.45 6.78
CA SER A 68 -14.15 19.95 5.67
C SER A 68 -14.56 18.48 5.80
N LEU A 69 -14.19 17.79 6.89
CA LEU A 69 -14.40 16.33 7.07
C LEU A 69 -15.87 15.91 6.91
N LYS A 70 -16.84 16.75 7.31
CA LYS A 70 -18.25 16.38 7.19
C LYS A 70 -18.62 16.12 5.72
N GLY A 71 -18.37 17.07 4.83
CA GLY A 71 -18.65 16.91 3.40
C GLY A 71 -17.82 15.79 2.77
N PHE A 72 -16.57 15.63 3.19
CA PHE A 72 -15.72 14.52 2.78
C PHE A 72 -16.29 13.15 3.18
N TYR A 73 -16.75 13.00 4.41
CA TYR A 73 -17.35 11.75 4.90
C TYR A 73 -18.68 11.41 4.19
N ASP A 74 -19.44 12.41 3.77
CA ASP A 74 -20.68 12.16 3.03
C ASP A 74 -20.44 11.42 1.71
N LEU A 75 -19.23 11.50 1.15
CA LEU A 75 -18.84 10.87 -0.10
C LEU A 75 -17.92 9.66 0.11
N TYR A 76 -16.84 9.83 0.89
CA TYR A 76 -15.71 8.89 0.91
C TYR A 76 -15.67 7.97 2.13
N LYS A 77 -16.43 8.24 3.20
CA LYS A 77 -16.36 7.46 4.44
C LYS A 77 -16.45 5.93 4.24
N PRO A 78 -17.29 5.40 3.34
CA PRO A 78 -17.35 3.96 3.12
C PRO A 78 -16.08 3.32 2.58
N SER A 79 -15.21 4.09 1.91
CA SER A 79 -13.95 3.62 1.32
C SER A 79 -12.74 3.83 2.23
N LEU A 80 -12.88 4.49 3.38
CA LEU A 80 -11.78 4.79 4.28
C LEU A 80 -11.40 3.58 5.13
N ALA A 81 -10.10 3.34 5.28
CA ALA A 81 -9.58 2.36 6.22
C ALA A 81 -9.32 3.03 7.58
N PHE A 82 -10.18 2.78 8.57
CA PHE A 82 -10.03 3.32 9.92
C PHE A 82 -9.08 2.48 10.78
N SER A 83 -8.26 3.16 11.59
CA SER A 83 -7.44 2.51 12.61
C SER A 83 -8.31 1.80 13.67
N PRO A 84 -7.77 0.78 14.40
CA PRO A 84 -8.54 0.04 15.41
C PRO A 84 -9.17 0.90 16.49
N ASP A 85 -8.59 2.06 16.78
CA ASP A 85 -9.11 3.04 17.76
C ASP A 85 -9.93 4.16 17.10
N SER A 86 -10.18 4.08 15.80
CA SER A 86 -10.92 5.06 14.98
C SER A 86 -10.39 6.51 15.05
N ASN A 87 -9.16 6.72 15.54
CA ASN A 87 -8.55 8.04 15.62
C ASN A 87 -7.81 8.45 14.35
N LYS A 88 -7.56 7.50 13.46
CA LYS A 88 -6.89 7.72 12.18
C LYS A 88 -7.63 7.01 11.07
N PHE A 89 -7.48 7.51 9.85
CA PHE A 89 -7.85 6.76 8.67
C PHE A 89 -6.82 6.91 7.56
N ILE A 90 -6.78 5.91 6.69
CA ILE A 90 -6.08 5.95 5.41
C ILE A 90 -7.14 6.12 4.33
N ASP A 91 -6.88 7.03 3.41
CA ASP A 91 -7.68 7.25 2.22
C ASP A 91 -6.84 6.97 0.98
N LEU A 92 -7.39 6.12 0.11
CA LEU A 92 -6.78 5.71 -1.14
C LEU A 92 -7.45 6.35 -2.35
N TYR A 93 -8.66 6.91 -2.18
CA TYR A 93 -9.55 7.16 -3.32
C TYR A 93 -9.83 8.61 -3.59
N SER A 94 -9.84 9.50 -2.60
CA SER A 94 -10.29 10.88 -2.80
C SER A 94 -9.38 11.70 -3.73
N TYR A 95 -8.12 11.29 -3.91
CA TYR A 95 -7.24 11.91 -4.88
C TYR A 95 -7.51 11.43 -6.31
N GLN A 96 -7.76 10.14 -6.48
CA GLN A 96 -7.92 9.51 -7.81
C GLN A 96 -9.38 9.43 -8.29
N LEU A 97 -10.35 9.65 -7.42
CA LEU A 97 -11.77 9.63 -7.76
C LEU A 97 -12.44 10.92 -7.28
N ASN A 98 -12.85 11.75 -8.20
CA ASN A 98 -13.71 12.88 -7.87
C ASN A 98 -15.16 12.38 -7.80
N LEU A 99 -15.67 12.23 -6.56
CA LEU A 99 -17.01 11.73 -6.29
C LEU A 99 -18.00 12.89 -6.18
N GLU A 100 -19.11 12.79 -6.91
CA GLU A 100 -20.23 13.72 -6.84
C GLU A 100 -21.53 12.96 -6.59
N ARG A 101 -22.43 13.57 -5.80
CA ARG A 101 -23.79 13.04 -5.62
C ARG A 101 -24.76 13.83 -6.51
N LYS A 102 -25.39 13.16 -7.48
CA LYS A 102 -26.47 13.71 -8.31
C LYS A 102 -27.79 13.00 -7.97
N GLY A 103 -28.62 13.65 -7.15
CA GLY A 103 -29.81 13.00 -6.56
C GLY A 103 -29.40 11.84 -5.65
N ASN A 104 -29.86 10.63 -5.96
CA ASN A 104 -29.53 9.40 -5.23
C ASN A 104 -28.31 8.68 -5.82
N LYS A 105 -27.74 9.15 -6.94
CA LYS A 105 -26.63 8.49 -7.63
C LYS A 105 -25.29 9.05 -7.18
N LEU A 106 -24.33 8.15 -7.00
CA LEU A 106 -22.92 8.49 -6.81
C LEU A 106 -22.20 8.38 -8.17
N ILE A 107 -21.62 9.46 -8.64
CA ILE A 107 -20.87 9.53 -9.89
C ILE A 107 -19.38 9.71 -9.55
N ALA A 108 -18.53 9.01 -10.28
CA ALA A 108 -17.08 9.12 -10.14
C ALA A 108 -16.42 9.54 -11.45
N ASN A 109 -15.53 10.54 -11.36
CA ASN A 109 -14.58 10.86 -12.42
C ASN A 109 -13.20 10.43 -11.95
N ALA A 110 -12.52 9.58 -12.72
CA ALA A 110 -11.23 9.02 -12.35
C ALA A 110 -10.08 9.89 -12.85
N GLU A 111 -9.09 10.11 -11.98
CA GLU A 111 -7.78 10.68 -12.33
C GLU A 111 -6.78 9.56 -12.62
N VAL A 112 -5.69 9.90 -13.30
CA VAL A 112 -4.67 8.94 -13.75
C VAL A 112 -3.73 8.56 -12.62
N ASP A 113 -3.35 9.53 -11.80
CA ASP A 113 -2.42 9.36 -10.68
C ASP A 113 -3.15 8.96 -9.40
N GLY A 114 -2.42 8.45 -8.43
CA GLY A 114 -2.94 8.07 -7.13
C GLY A 114 -2.16 8.69 -5.97
N ALA A 115 -2.80 8.81 -4.83
CA ALA A 115 -2.15 9.20 -3.61
C ALA A 115 -2.72 8.43 -2.41
N VAL A 116 -1.86 8.15 -1.45
CA VAL A 116 -2.26 7.62 -0.15
C VAL A 116 -2.18 8.74 0.86
N SER A 117 -3.30 9.06 1.49
CA SER A 117 -3.32 10.03 2.58
C SER A 117 -3.59 9.39 3.93
N LEU A 118 -3.01 9.97 4.97
CA LEU A 118 -3.18 9.60 6.37
C LEU A 118 -3.75 10.79 7.13
N CYS A 119 -4.90 10.60 7.73
CA CYS A 119 -5.51 11.58 8.62
C CYS A 119 -5.43 11.12 10.07
N ASP A 120 -4.92 11.98 10.95
CA ASP A 120 -4.98 11.82 12.40
C ASP A 120 -5.97 12.84 12.97
N LEU A 121 -7.12 12.35 13.43
CA LEU A 121 -8.22 13.16 13.96
C LEU A 121 -7.90 13.84 15.29
N LYS A 122 -6.97 13.25 16.08
CA LYS A 122 -6.55 13.83 17.37
C LYS A 122 -5.64 15.02 17.19
N THR A 123 -4.62 14.87 16.34
CA THR A 123 -3.66 15.95 16.06
C THR A 123 -4.18 16.92 15.01
N LYS A 124 -5.31 16.61 14.38
CA LYS A 124 -5.91 17.35 13.27
C LYS A 124 -4.96 17.51 12.10
N ASN A 125 -4.15 16.47 11.86
CA ASN A 125 -3.19 16.44 10.78
C ASN A 125 -3.68 15.49 9.68
N TRP A 126 -3.77 15.99 8.44
CA TRP A 126 -4.14 15.22 7.26
C TRP A 126 -3.12 15.45 6.17
N ILE A 127 -2.32 14.44 5.90
CA ILE A 127 -1.16 14.50 5.02
C ILE A 127 -1.19 13.44 3.95
N ARG A 128 -0.59 13.73 2.80
CA ARG A 128 -0.19 12.74 1.82
C ARG A 128 1.08 12.06 2.33
N ILE A 129 1.06 10.74 2.40
CA ILE A 129 2.20 9.93 2.84
C ILE A 129 2.91 9.24 1.68
N TYR A 130 2.22 9.05 0.55
CA TYR A 130 2.79 8.40 -0.63
C TYR A 130 2.06 8.85 -1.89
N PHE A 131 2.80 9.08 -2.97
CA PHE A 131 2.28 9.41 -4.29
C PHE A 131 2.58 8.28 -5.27
N LEU A 132 1.63 8.00 -6.16
CA LEU A 132 1.71 6.95 -7.18
C LEU A 132 1.51 7.58 -8.55
N GLY A 133 2.46 7.32 -9.44
CA GLY A 133 2.29 7.63 -10.86
C GLY A 133 1.34 6.66 -11.56
N VAL A 134 1.13 6.89 -12.85
CA VAL A 134 0.16 6.19 -13.71
C VAL A 134 0.32 4.67 -13.78
N SER A 135 1.53 4.15 -13.55
CA SER A 135 1.85 2.72 -13.63
C SER A 135 1.68 1.96 -12.32
N SER A 136 1.23 2.63 -11.25
CA SER A 136 1.13 2.01 -9.92
C SER A 136 -0.20 2.36 -9.28
N ARG A 137 -0.74 1.44 -8.48
CA ARG A 137 -1.96 1.69 -7.71
C ARG A 137 -1.91 0.95 -6.37
N ILE A 138 -2.38 1.59 -5.31
CA ILE A 138 -2.74 0.91 -4.07
C ILE A 138 -4.23 0.59 -4.11
N GLU A 139 -4.57 -0.66 -3.83
CA GLU A 139 -5.92 -1.21 -3.90
C GLU A 139 -6.52 -1.44 -2.52
N GLU A 140 -5.69 -1.83 -1.55
CA GLU A 140 -6.11 -2.14 -0.20
C GLU A 140 -5.26 -1.44 0.85
N ALA A 141 -5.91 -1.00 1.93
CA ALA A 141 -5.28 -0.52 3.14
C ALA A 141 -5.83 -1.27 4.35
N LEU A 142 -4.95 -1.87 5.14
CA LEU A 142 -5.32 -2.67 6.31
C LEU A 142 -4.48 -2.29 7.52
N TRP A 143 -5.13 -1.89 8.62
CA TRP A 143 -4.43 -1.61 9.86
C TRP A 143 -4.03 -2.89 10.61
N ILE A 144 -2.78 -2.95 11.03
CA ILE A 144 -2.21 -4.00 11.86
C ILE A 144 -2.30 -3.61 13.34
N SER A 145 -2.12 -2.34 13.61
CA SER A 145 -2.21 -1.73 14.94
C SER A 145 -2.56 -0.24 14.80
N LYS A 146 -2.68 0.50 15.91
CA LYS A 146 -2.87 1.97 15.84
C LYS A 146 -1.71 2.75 15.19
N ALA A 147 -0.55 2.12 14.96
CA ALA A 147 0.63 2.78 14.41
C ALA A 147 1.22 2.07 13.18
N LYS A 148 0.65 0.93 12.76
CA LYS A 148 1.14 0.17 11.61
C LYS A 148 0.01 -0.29 10.71
N PHE A 149 0.29 -0.31 9.42
CA PHE A 149 -0.66 -0.72 8.40
C PHE A 149 0.02 -1.41 7.22
N ILE A 150 -0.75 -2.16 6.46
CA ILE A 150 -0.37 -2.74 5.17
C ILE A 150 -1.08 -1.94 4.08
N LEU A 151 -0.35 -1.56 3.05
CA LEU A 151 -0.89 -1.15 1.77
C LEU A 151 -0.57 -2.25 0.76
N ALA A 152 -1.55 -2.68 0.01
CA ALA A 152 -1.38 -3.70 -1.02
C ALA A 152 -1.90 -3.18 -2.35
N GLY A 153 -1.15 -3.41 -3.41
CA GLY A 153 -1.46 -2.87 -4.73
C GLY A 153 -0.60 -3.50 -5.81
N TYR A 154 -0.38 -2.78 -6.89
CA TYR A 154 0.43 -3.25 -8.00
C TYR A 154 1.29 -2.15 -8.63
N ASN A 155 2.34 -2.59 -9.32
CA ASN A 155 3.07 -1.84 -10.30
C ASN A 155 2.89 -2.49 -11.69
N GLU A 156 2.69 -1.68 -12.72
CA GLU A 156 2.83 -2.12 -14.11
C GLU A 156 4.31 -2.07 -14.47
N GLU A 157 4.84 -3.19 -14.96
CA GLU A 157 6.21 -3.25 -15.41
C GLU A 157 6.37 -2.75 -16.85
N ASP A 158 7.64 -2.73 -17.33
CA ASP A 158 8.06 -2.30 -18.68
C ASP A 158 7.29 -2.98 -19.84
N GLN A 159 6.55 -4.05 -19.55
CA GLN A 159 5.66 -4.70 -20.48
C GLN A 159 4.22 -4.31 -20.19
N VAL A 160 3.63 -3.52 -21.06
CA VAL A 160 2.23 -3.07 -20.97
C VAL A 160 1.28 -4.23 -20.64
N GLY A 161 0.50 -4.05 -19.57
CA GLY A 161 -0.51 -5.03 -19.12
C GLY A 161 0.01 -6.13 -18.21
N LYS A 162 1.28 -6.10 -17.78
CA LYS A 162 1.81 -6.98 -16.72
C LYS A 162 1.85 -6.25 -15.38
N PHE A 163 0.87 -6.51 -14.56
CA PHE A 163 0.76 -5.95 -13.22
C PHE A 163 1.35 -6.91 -12.18
N GLN A 164 2.33 -6.44 -11.43
CA GLN A 164 2.98 -7.17 -10.35
C GLN A 164 2.53 -6.67 -8.99
N PRO A 165 2.32 -7.55 -8.01
CA PRO A 165 1.91 -7.12 -6.67
C PRO A 165 3.03 -6.33 -6.00
N MET A 166 2.62 -5.27 -5.32
CA MET A 166 3.44 -4.39 -4.49
C MET A 166 2.85 -4.35 -3.09
N ILE A 167 3.69 -4.46 -2.07
CA ILE A 167 3.27 -4.41 -0.66
C ILE A 167 4.09 -3.36 0.06
N LEU A 168 3.43 -2.46 0.80
CA LEU A 168 4.11 -1.52 1.68
C LEU A 168 3.64 -1.75 3.13
N ILE A 169 4.61 -1.81 4.04
CA ILE A 169 4.32 -1.80 5.48
C ILE A 169 4.58 -0.38 6.00
N GLY A 170 3.53 0.29 6.45
CA GLY A 170 3.63 1.62 7.04
C GLY A 170 3.87 1.55 8.55
N ASP A 171 4.78 2.38 9.05
CA ASP A 171 5.06 2.60 10.46
C ASP A 171 4.98 4.10 10.77
N ILE A 172 3.88 4.52 11.42
CA ILE A 172 3.61 5.93 11.74
C ILE A 172 4.65 6.49 12.71
N ASN A 173 5.10 5.69 13.68
CA ASN A 173 6.07 6.16 14.67
C ASN A 173 7.44 6.46 14.05
N LYS A 174 7.75 5.83 12.92
CA LYS A 174 8.98 6.04 12.16
C LYS A 174 8.80 6.96 10.97
N GLU A 175 7.55 7.26 10.59
CA GLU A 175 7.18 7.95 9.36
C GLU A 175 7.79 7.29 8.11
N LYS A 176 7.71 5.95 8.06
CA LYS A 176 8.33 5.14 7.00
C LYS A 176 7.34 4.18 6.36
N LEU A 177 7.57 3.96 5.06
CA LEU A 177 6.98 2.90 4.25
C LEU A 177 8.10 1.94 3.84
N PHE A 178 7.95 0.66 4.17
CA PHE A 178 8.85 -0.40 3.73
C PHE A 178 8.23 -1.08 2.52
N LEU A 179 8.82 -0.87 1.36
CA LEU A 179 8.35 -1.41 0.09
C LEU A 179 8.89 -2.82 -0.13
N TYR A 180 8.00 -3.75 -0.45
CA TYR A 180 8.31 -5.14 -0.77
C TYR A 180 7.83 -5.47 -2.18
N ASN A 181 8.70 -6.02 -2.98
CA ASN A 181 8.41 -6.51 -4.32
C ASN A 181 8.79 -7.99 -4.46
N ASP A 182 8.10 -8.70 -5.35
CA ASP A 182 8.53 -10.02 -5.82
C ASP A 182 9.71 -9.85 -6.78
N LEU A 183 10.92 -10.16 -6.31
CA LEU A 183 12.15 -9.97 -7.08
C LEU A 183 12.24 -10.91 -8.28
N ASP A 184 11.63 -12.09 -8.21
CA ASP A 184 11.64 -13.07 -9.30
C ASP A 184 10.61 -12.72 -10.38
N LYS A 185 9.75 -11.71 -10.11
CA LYS A 185 8.70 -11.24 -11.04
C LYS A 185 7.78 -12.36 -11.54
N SER A 186 7.65 -13.40 -10.76
CA SER A 186 6.86 -14.60 -11.07
C SER A 186 5.38 -14.44 -10.74
N CYS A 187 5.08 -13.50 -9.83
CA CYS A 187 3.75 -13.19 -9.39
C CYS A 187 3.11 -12.15 -10.31
N ILE A 188 2.05 -12.52 -11.01
CA ILE A 188 1.41 -11.67 -12.03
C ILE A 188 -0.10 -11.63 -11.80
N ALA A 189 -0.72 -10.46 -11.98
CA ALA A 189 -2.17 -10.31 -11.86
C ALA A 189 -2.94 -11.17 -12.85
N LYS A 190 -4.05 -11.73 -12.40
CA LYS A 190 -5.01 -12.44 -13.24
C LYS A 190 -5.79 -11.45 -14.10
N LYS A 191 -6.18 -11.86 -15.31
CA LYS A 191 -6.95 -11.01 -16.24
C LYS A 191 -8.33 -10.59 -15.73
N SER A 192 -8.95 -11.36 -14.84
CA SER A 192 -10.21 -10.98 -14.18
C SER A 192 -9.86 -9.96 -13.10
N GLY A 193 -10.11 -8.68 -13.35
CA GLY A 193 -9.72 -7.60 -12.48
C GLY A 193 -10.19 -7.77 -11.04
N TYR A 194 -9.30 -7.55 -10.09
CA TYR A 194 -9.65 -7.42 -8.69
C TYR A 194 -10.44 -6.13 -8.49
N ILE A 195 -11.53 -6.19 -7.73
CA ILE A 195 -12.26 -4.98 -7.31
C ILE A 195 -11.92 -4.73 -5.84
N PRO A 196 -11.20 -3.64 -5.54
CA PRO A 196 -10.83 -3.28 -4.18
C PRO A 196 -12.02 -3.16 -3.24
N SER A 197 -11.83 -3.54 -1.98
CA SER A 197 -12.88 -3.52 -0.96
C SER A 197 -13.45 -2.11 -0.75
N GLY A 198 -12.62 -1.09 -0.78
CA GLY A 198 -13.06 0.31 -0.67
C GLY A 198 -13.98 0.74 -1.81
N LEU A 199 -13.73 0.30 -3.04
CA LEU A 199 -14.61 0.58 -4.18
C LEU A 199 -15.94 -0.15 -4.09
N LYS A 200 -15.94 -1.43 -3.65
CA LYS A 200 -17.18 -2.18 -3.42
C LYS A 200 -18.10 -1.46 -2.41
N ASN A 201 -17.51 -0.80 -1.42
CA ASN A 201 -18.25 -0.09 -0.38
C ASN A 201 -18.88 1.23 -0.88
N LEU A 202 -18.40 1.81 -1.96
CA LEU A 202 -18.93 3.07 -2.51
C LEU A 202 -20.27 2.92 -3.23
N LYS A 203 -20.70 1.69 -3.58
CA LYS A 203 -22.01 1.37 -4.19
C LYS A 203 -22.36 2.31 -5.34
N PHE A 204 -21.56 2.29 -6.40
CA PHE A 204 -21.92 2.94 -7.65
C PHE A 204 -23.19 2.28 -8.20
N GLU A 205 -24.20 3.07 -8.58
CA GLU A 205 -25.29 2.54 -9.39
C GLU A 205 -24.74 2.33 -10.81
N ASN A 206 -24.77 1.09 -11.29
CA ASN A 206 -24.49 0.78 -12.69
C ASN A 206 -25.54 1.49 -13.57
N GLU A 207 -25.04 2.17 -14.60
CA GLU A 207 -25.89 2.72 -15.67
C GLU A 207 -26.61 1.60 -16.44
#